data_1865978254ddb23480cb0f0e98130628
#
_entry.id   1865978254ddb23480cb0f0e98130628
#
_cell.length_a   1.000
_cell.length_b   1.000
_cell.length_c   1.000
_cell.angle_alpha   90.00
_cell.angle_beta   90.00
_cell.angle_gamma   90.00
#
_symmetry.space_group_name_H-M   'P 1'
#
loop_
_entity.id
_entity.type
_entity.pdbx_description
1 polymer ?
#
loop_
_entity_poly.entity_id
_entity_poly.type
_entity_poly.pdbx_seq_one_letter_code
_entity_poly.pdbx_strand_id
1 'polypeptide(L)'
;MATAATLAAALAVPVLAISEAEVEPDFLTYSPELLADLRADNQPVFINLTADWCITCLVNERIALSSEKVKQLMSDKGINYLKGDWTNSDPQITELLERFNRSGVPLYLLYPRGQGGAEILPQILTESMVIDALNKAAI
;
A
#
# COMPACT_ATOMS: atom_id res chain seq x y z
N MET A 1 46.10 -50.46 35.99
CA MET A 1 45.10 -50.46 34.89
C MET A 1 44.38 -49.14 34.93
N ALA A 2 44.79 -48.18 34.10
CA ALA A 2 44.20 -46.87 34.06
C ALA A 2 43.26 -46.76 32.84
N THR A 3 41.98 -46.60 33.08
CA THR A 3 40.99 -46.34 32.03
C THR A 3 40.83 -44.82 31.85
N ALA A 4 41.31 -44.31 30.74
CA ALA A 4 41.13 -42.93 30.35
C ALA A 4 39.71 -42.73 29.79
N ALA A 5 38.92 -41.90 30.48
CA ALA A 5 37.64 -41.44 29.99
C ALA A 5 37.86 -40.20 29.13
N THR A 6 37.68 -40.31 27.84
CA THR A 6 37.68 -39.16 26.93
C THR A 6 36.32 -38.48 26.97
N LEU A 7 36.30 -37.27 27.51
CA LEU A 7 35.13 -36.35 27.47
C LEU A 7 35.09 -35.69 26.08
N ALA A 8 34.14 -36.06 25.24
CA ALA A 8 33.87 -35.34 24.01
C ALA A 8 32.95 -34.15 24.34
N ALA A 9 33.53 -32.96 24.35
CA ALA A 9 32.74 -31.74 24.46
C ALA A 9 32.11 -31.40 23.09
N ALA A 10 30.83 -31.63 22.97
CA ALA A 10 30.05 -31.18 21.83
C ALA A 10 29.84 -29.63 21.93
N LEU A 11 30.55 -28.90 21.10
CA LEU A 11 30.32 -27.48 20.91
C LEU A 11 29.02 -27.28 20.15
N ALA A 12 27.92 -27.02 20.87
CA ALA A 12 26.67 -26.58 20.27
C ALA A 12 26.85 -25.11 19.82
N VAL A 13 27.01 -24.91 18.51
CA VAL A 13 26.98 -23.58 17.90
C VAL A 13 25.52 -23.13 17.89
N PRO A 14 25.13 -22.02 18.53
CA PRO A 14 23.79 -21.51 18.38
C PRO A 14 23.62 -21.00 16.94
N VAL A 15 22.78 -21.63 16.17
CA VAL A 15 22.29 -21.10 14.93
C VAL A 15 21.44 -19.90 15.29
N LEU A 16 22.00 -18.70 15.14
CA LEU A 16 21.25 -17.48 15.16
C LEU A 16 20.26 -17.54 13.98
N ALA A 17 19.01 -17.85 14.26
CA ALA A 17 17.93 -17.67 13.33
C ALA A 17 17.89 -16.17 13.01
N ILE A 18 18.40 -15.79 11.84
CA ILE A 18 18.18 -14.48 11.28
C ILE A 18 16.68 -14.45 10.95
N SER A 19 15.90 -13.83 11.83
CA SER A 19 14.53 -13.47 11.51
C SER A 19 14.62 -12.47 10.34
N GLU A 20 14.31 -12.94 9.14
CA GLU A 20 14.02 -12.04 8.04
C GLU A 20 12.84 -11.20 8.54
N ALA A 21 13.09 -9.92 8.78
CA ALA A 21 12.03 -8.96 9.06
C ALA A 21 11.13 -8.96 7.82
N GLU A 22 9.93 -9.54 7.93
CA GLU A 22 8.90 -9.40 6.92
C GLU A 22 8.63 -7.91 6.81
N VAL A 23 9.05 -7.32 5.68
CA VAL A 23 8.71 -5.94 5.36
C VAL A 23 7.22 -5.94 5.09
N GLU A 24 6.42 -5.46 6.04
CA GLU A 24 5.00 -5.28 5.82
C GLU A 24 4.80 -4.35 4.62
N PRO A 25 3.88 -4.67 3.70
CA PRO A 25 3.63 -3.80 2.57
C PRO A 25 3.14 -2.43 3.04
N ASP A 26 3.61 -1.37 2.39
CA ASP A 26 3.25 0.03 2.71
C ASP A 26 1.76 0.35 2.39
N PHE A 27 0.96 -0.64 2.09
CA PHE A 27 -0.44 -0.50 1.70
C PHE A 27 -1.31 -1.62 2.28
N LEU A 28 -2.62 -1.31 2.36
CA LEU A 28 -3.65 -2.30 2.67
C LEU A 28 -4.30 -2.78 1.35
N THR A 29 -4.74 -4.02 1.31
CA THR A 29 -5.49 -4.52 0.16
C THR A 29 -6.88 -3.89 0.15
N TYR A 30 -7.25 -3.28 -1.00
CA TYR A 30 -8.59 -2.71 -1.17
C TYR A 30 -9.69 -3.78 -1.03
N SER A 31 -10.72 -3.43 -0.30
CA SER A 31 -12.03 -4.07 -0.36
C SER A 31 -13.12 -3.02 -0.10
N PRO A 32 -14.34 -3.22 -0.61
CA PRO A 32 -15.45 -2.31 -0.35
C PRO A 32 -15.75 -2.15 1.13
N GLU A 33 -15.63 -3.22 1.90
CA GLU A 33 -15.87 -3.26 3.35
C GLU A 33 -14.84 -2.42 4.09
N LEU A 34 -13.55 -2.59 3.78
CA LEU A 34 -12.48 -1.81 4.40
C LEU A 34 -12.64 -0.32 4.10
N LEU A 35 -12.95 0.03 2.85
CA LEU A 35 -13.22 1.43 2.50
C LEU A 35 -14.39 1.98 3.30
N ALA A 36 -15.49 1.24 3.40
CA ALA A 36 -16.67 1.67 4.15
C ALA A 36 -16.35 1.87 5.64
N ASP A 37 -15.61 0.97 6.25
CA ASP A 37 -15.21 1.06 7.66
C ASP A 37 -14.32 2.29 7.92
N LEU A 38 -13.30 2.51 7.08
CA LEU A 38 -12.43 3.67 7.20
C LEU A 38 -13.19 4.98 7.01
N ARG A 39 -14.15 5.01 6.07
CA ARG A 39 -14.99 6.19 5.85
C ARG A 39 -15.94 6.44 7.03
N ALA A 40 -16.50 5.39 7.61
CA ALA A 40 -17.34 5.51 8.80
C ALA A 40 -16.56 6.07 10.01
N ASP A 41 -15.26 5.77 10.10
CA ASP A 41 -14.36 6.27 11.14
C ASP A 41 -13.72 7.63 10.79
N ASN A 42 -14.21 8.31 9.76
CA ASN A 42 -13.71 9.61 9.27
C ASN A 42 -12.21 9.59 8.92
N GLN A 43 -11.67 8.44 8.53
CA GLN A 43 -10.29 8.31 8.11
C GLN A 43 -10.08 8.77 6.66
N PRO A 44 -8.99 9.49 6.37
CA PRO A 44 -8.63 9.80 4.99
C PRO A 44 -8.09 8.54 4.32
N VAL A 45 -8.44 8.36 3.05
CA VAL A 45 -8.10 7.15 2.29
C VAL A 45 -7.57 7.54 0.91
N PHE A 46 -6.43 6.99 0.54
CA PHE A 46 -5.92 7.03 -0.81
C PHE A 46 -6.05 5.64 -1.44
N ILE A 47 -6.70 5.57 -2.60
CA ILE A 47 -6.87 4.31 -3.34
C ILE A 47 -6.08 4.35 -4.63
N ASN A 48 -5.25 3.33 -4.84
CA ASN A 48 -4.54 3.05 -6.07
C ASN A 48 -5.11 1.77 -6.71
N LEU A 49 -5.85 1.92 -7.80
CA LEU A 49 -6.26 0.79 -8.62
C LEU A 49 -5.27 0.59 -9.75
N THR A 50 -4.66 -0.58 -9.80
CA THR A 50 -3.52 -0.92 -10.66
C THR A 50 -3.69 -2.31 -11.28
N ALA A 51 -2.79 -2.68 -12.16
CA ALA A 51 -2.67 -4.03 -12.72
C ALA A 51 -1.22 -4.29 -13.16
N ASP A 52 -0.79 -5.54 -13.12
CA ASP A 52 0.58 -5.92 -13.51
C ASP A 52 0.90 -5.60 -14.97
N TRP A 53 -0.09 -5.67 -15.85
CA TRP A 53 0.04 -5.34 -17.27
C TRP A 53 -0.09 -3.86 -17.60
N CYS A 54 -0.40 -3.01 -16.63
CA CYS A 54 -0.59 -1.58 -16.83
C CYS A 54 0.75 -0.82 -16.71
N ILE A 55 1.38 -0.51 -17.82
CA ILE A 55 2.67 0.19 -17.85
C ILE A 55 2.58 1.56 -17.17
N THR A 56 1.53 2.33 -17.44
CA THR A 56 1.31 3.64 -16.79
C THR A 56 1.23 3.51 -15.27
N CYS A 57 0.54 2.48 -14.77
CA CYS A 57 0.47 2.20 -13.33
C CYS A 57 1.85 1.95 -12.74
N LEU A 58 2.66 1.12 -13.38
CA LEU A 58 4.00 0.77 -12.91
C LEU A 58 4.95 1.97 -12.91
N VAL A 59 4.87 2.83 -13.92
CA VAL A 59 5.65 4.08 -13.98
C VAL A 59 5.21 5.02 -12.84
N ASN A 60 3.93 5.23 -12.65
CA ASN A 60 3.40 6.09 -11.57
C ASN A 60 3.80 5.59 -10.19
N GLU A 61 3.77 4.29 -9.97
CA GLU A 61 4.25 3.70 -8.70
C GLU A 61 5.71 4.00 -8.47
N ARG A 62 6.54 3.84 -9.50
CA ARG A 62 7.99 4.04 -9.39
C ARG A 62 8.37 5.49 -9.14
N ILE A 63 7.78 6.43 -9.89
CA ILE A 63 8.20 7.85 -9.85
C ILE A 63 7.46 8.69 -8.82
N ALA A 64 6.26 8.29 -8.39
CA ALA A 64 5.42 9.08 -7.50
C ALA A 64 5.04 8.34 -6.22
N LEU A 65 4.41 7.17 -6.32
CA LEU A 65 3.82 6.50 -5.15
C LEU A 65 4.83 5.76 -4.27
N SER A 66 5.99 5.38 -4.82
CA SER A 66 7.10 4.77 -4.04
C SER A 66 8.07 5.80 -3.47
N SER A 67 7.83 7.09 -3.67
CA SER A 67 8.64 8.16 -3.10
C SER A 67 8.61 8.13 -1.58
N GLU A 68 9.77 8.22 -0.94
CA GLU A 68 9.88 8.28 0.52
C GLU A 68 9.13 9.50 1.10
N LYS A 69 9.12 10.62 0.36
CA LYS A 69 8.37 11.82 0.76
C LYS A 69 6.87 11.57 0.79
N VAL A 70 6.34 10.88 -0.22
CA VAL A 70 4.91 10.53 -0.30
C VAL A 70 4.53 9.55 0.81
N LYS A 71 5.33 8.51 1.01
CA LYS A 71 5.11 7.53 2.09
C LYS A 71 5.14 8.19 3.47
N GLN A 72 6.13 9.03 3.72
CA GLN A 72 6.25 9.76 4.98
C GLN A 72 5.07 10.70 5.19
N LEU A 73 4.63 11.40 4.15
CA LEU A 73 3.50 12.32 4.22
C LEU A 73 2.19 11.57 4.52
N MET A 74 1.96 10.43 3.88
CA MET A 74 0.79 9.58 4.17
C MET A 74 0.79 9.12 5.63
N SER A 75 1.95 8.69 6.13
CA SER A 75 2.11 8.27 7.52
C SER A 75 1.87 9.42 8.50
N ASP A 76 2.49 10.58 8.27
CA ASP A 76 2.37 11.75 9.15
C ASP A 76 0.94 12.28 9.24
N LYS A 77 0.19 12.18 8.15
CA LYS A 77 -1.20 12.63 8.05
C LYS A 77 -2.25 11.57 8.37
N GLY A 78 -1.81 10.35 8.67
CA GLY A 78 -2.71 9.23 8.95
C GLY A 78 -3.58 8.83 7.77
N ILE A 79 -3.08 8.98 6.55
CA ILE A 79 -3.78 8.60 5.33
C ILE A 79 -3.62 7.10 5.11
N ASN A 80 -4.73 6.39 5.01
CA ASN A 80 -4.74 4.97 4.74
C ASN A 80 -4.56 4.72 3.25
N TYR A 81 -3.48 4.03 2.88
CA TYR A 81 -3.17 3.69 1.50
C TYR A 81 -3.74 2.31 1.14
N LEU A 82 -4.74 2.27 0.27
CA LEU A 82 -5.36 1.05 -0.22
C LEU A 82 -4.93 0.80 -1.66
N LYS A 83 -4.53 -0.43 -1.96
CA LYS A 83 -4.15 -0.85 -3.30
C LYS A 83 -5.09 -1.95 -3.78
N GLY A 84 -5.67 -1.76 -4.95
CA GLY A 84 -6.52 -2.74 -5.62
C GLY A 84 -5.84 -3.26 -6.89
N ASP A 85 -5.63 -4.57 -6.95
CA ASP A 85 -5.03 -5.24 -8.10
C ASP A 85 -6.10 -5.76 -9.05
N TRP A 86 -6.20 -5.14 -10.21
CA TRP A 86 -7.16 -5.47 -11.27
C TRP A 86 -6.56 -6.34 -12.38
N THR A 87 -5.43 -6.97 -12.14
CA THR A 87 -4.72 -7.81 -13.12
C THR A 87 -5.65 -8.87 -13.74
N ASN A 88 -6.52 -9.46 -12.94
CA ASN A 88 -7.48 -10.48 -13.35
C ASN A 88 -8.94 -9.97 -13.34
N SER A 89 -9.14 -8.69 -13.50
CA SER A 89 -10.48 -8.07 -13.57
C SER A 89 -11.38 -8.37 -12.36
N ASP A 90 -10.83 -8.23 -11.16
CA ASP A 90 -11.57 -8.43 -9.91
C ASP A 90 -12.92 -7.68 -9.93
N PRO A 91 -14.05 -8.35 -9.66
CA PRO A 91 -15.38 -7.75 -9.76
C PRO A 91 -15.61 -6.56 -8.82
N GLN A 92 -15.06 -6.59 -7.62
CA GLN A 92 -15.21 -5.50 -6.65
C GLN A 92 -14.45 -4.25 -7.10
N ILE A 93 -13.29 -4.43 -7.73
CA ILE A 93 -12.52 -3.33 -8.32
C ILE A 93 -13.21 -2.81 -9.58
N THR A 94 -13.76 -3.72 -10.42
CA THR A 94 -14.55 -3.34 -11.59
C THR A 94 -15.72 -2.45 -11.19
N GLU A 95 -16.45 -2.80 -10.15
CA GLU A 95 -17.56 -2.00 -9.62
C GLU A 95 -17.09 -0.60 -9.18
N LEU A 96 -15.95 -0.50 -8.52
CA LEU A 96 -15.41 0.80 -8.13
C LEU A 96 -15.02 1.64 -9.35
N LEU A 97 -14.38 1.04 -10.35
CA LEU A 97 -14.04 1.72 -11.61
C LEU A 97 -15.31 2.28 -12.28
N GLU A 98 -16.36 1.48 -12.38
CA GLU A 98 -17.64 1.87 -13.00
C GLU A 98 -18.30 3.03 -12.27
N ARG A 99 -18.25 3.08 -10.94
CA ARG A 99 -18.76 4.21 -10.15
C ARG A 99 -18.12 5.54 -10.52
N PHE A 100 -16.89 5.52 -11.00
CA PHE A 100 -16.16 6.70 -11.44
C PHE A 100 -16.11 6.85 -12.96
N ASN A 101 -16.98 6.12 -13.69
CA ASN A 101 -17.06 6.13 -15.16
C ASN A 101 -15.73 5.77 -15.83
N ARG A 102 -14.99 4.82 -15.23
CA ARG A 102 -13.75 4.28 -15.77
C ARG A 102 -13.95 2.87 -16.28
N SER A 103 -13.35 2.58 -17.43
CA SER A 103 -13.35 1.24 -18.02
C SER A 103 -12.08 0.45 -17.72
N GLY A 104 -11.13 1.03 -17.00
CA GLY A 104 -9.89 0.39 -16.65
C GLY A 104 -8.98 1.23 -15.77
N VAL A 105 -7.83 0.66 -15.44
CA VAL A 105 -6.80 1.28 -14.61
C VAL A 105 -5.81 2.11 -15.46
N PRO A 106 -5.08 3.09 -14.87
CA PRO A 106 -5.08 3.43 -13.45
C PRO A 106 -6.28 4.29 -13.02
N LEU A 107 -6.69 4.15 -11.75
CA LEU A 107 -7.58 5.08 -11.09
C LEU A 107 -7.03 5.38 -9.70
N TYR A 108 -6.87 6.67 -9.40
CA TYR A 108 -6.39 7.17 -8.11
C TYR A 108 -7.47 8.01 -7.46
N LEU A 109 -7.89 7.60 -6.27
CA LEU A 109 -8.95 8.26 -5.51
C LEU A 109 -8.40 8.72 -4.16
N LEU A 110 -8.73 9.94 -3.78
CA LEU A 110 -8.38 10.49 -2.50
C LEU A 110 -9.63 10.96 -1.76
N TYR A 111 -9.98 10.23 -0.70
CA TYR A 111 -11.07 10.60 0.19
C TYR A 111 -10.52 11.43 1.34
N PRO A 112 -11.02 12.66 1.53
CA PRO A 112 -10.61 13.51 2.65
C PRO A 112 -11.18 12.98 3.97
N ARG A 113 -10.72 13.52 5.10
CA ARG A 113 -11.41 13.34 6.37
C ARG A 113 -12.84 13.84 6.27
N GLY A 114 -13.75 13.21 7.01
CA GLY A 114 -15.19 13.54 6.97
C GLY A 114 -15.93 12.80 5.87
N GLN A 115 -17.09 13.32 5.47
CA GLN A 115 -18.03 12.67 4.55
C GLN A 115 -17.92 13.17 3.11
N GLY A 116 -16.89 13.92 2.78
CA GLY A 116 -16.66 14.41 1.42
C GLY A 116 -16.44 13.31 0.39
N GLY A 117 -16.78 13.57 -0.86
CA GLY A 117 -16.52 12.66 -1.97
C GLY A 117 -15.04 12.53 -2.31
N ALA A 118 -14.68 11.54 -3.11
CA ALA A 118 -13.32 11.35 -3.55
C ALA A 118 -12.88 12.42 -4.56
N GLU A 119 -11.64 12.87 -4.42
CA GLU A 119 -10.92 13.58 -5.47
C GLU A 119 -10.27 12.55 -6.39
N ILE A 120 -10.43 12.72 -7.69
CA ILE A 120 -9.79 11.87 -8.70
C ILE A 120 -8.49 12.54 -9.12
N LEU A 121 -7.36 11.85 -8.92
CA LEU A 121 -6.07 12.33 -9.39
C LEU A 121 -5.88 12.04 -10.89
N PRO A 122 -4.98 12.77 -11.57
CA PRO A 122 -4.64 12.48 -12.97
C PRO A 122 -4.12 11.06 -13.18
N GLN A 123 -4.32 10.51 -14.38
CA GLN A 123 -3.82 9.18 -14.74
C GLN A 123 -2.29 9.10 -14.84
N ILE A 124 -1.63 10.23 -15.07
CA ILE A 124 -0.17 10.35 -15.04
C ILE A 124 0.19 11.17 -13.83
N LEU A 125 0.96 10.57 -12.92
CA LEU A 125 1.33 11.18 -11.65
C LEU A 125 2.77 11.71 -11.67
N THR A 126 2.96 12.80 -10.94
CA THR A 126 4.28 13.23 -10.47
C THR A 126 4.29 13.22 -8.94
N GLU A 127 5.48 13.17 -8.35
CA GLU A 127 5.62 13.24 -6.88
C GLU A 127 4.94 14.49 -6.33
N SER A 128 5.16 15.64 -6.96
CA SER A 128 4.58 16.92 -6.50
C SER A 128 3.05 16.94 -6.57
N MET A 129 2.45 16.38 -7.62
CA MET A 129 0.99 16.28 -7.72
C MET A 129 0.39 15.47 -6.59
N VAL A 130 1.03 14.35 -6.23
CA VAL A 130 0.57 13.51 -5.12
C VAL A 130 0.72 14.23 -3.79
N ILE A 131 1.87 14.87 -3.56
CA ILE A 131 2.12 15.64 -2.33
C ILE A 131 1.09 16.77 -2.18
N ASP A 132 0.82 17.51 -3.24
CA ASP A 132 -0.16 18.61 -3.21
C ASP A 132 -1.57 18.09 -2.89
N ALA A 133 -1.98 16.99 -3.51
CA ALA A 133 -3.27 16.37 -3.24
C ALA A 133 -3.39 15.88 -1.79
N LEU A 134 -2.38 15.20 -1.28
CA LEU A 134 -2.35 14.72 0.11
C LEU A 134 -2.40 15.87 1.12
N ASN A 135 -1.72 16.98 0.85
CA ASN A 135 -1.76 18.16 1.71
C ASN A 135 -3.14 18.81 1.77
N LYS A 136 -3.88 18.82 0.67
CA LYS A 136 -5.25 19.34 0.64
C LYS A 136 -6.23 18.45 1.40
N ALA A 137 -6.08 17.13 1.29
CA ALA A 137 -7.04 16.16 1.85
C ALA A 137 -6.95 16.00 3.36
N ALA A 138 -5.84 16.36 3.96
CA ALA A 138 -5.57 16.11 5.38
C ALA A 138 -5.90 17.29 6.29
N ILE A 139 -6.50 18.34 5.75
CA ILE A 139 -6.91 19.52 6.51
C ILE A 139 -8.23 19.27 7.24
#